data_6763c69badf37990c05c718b6975065a
#
_entry.id   6763c69badf37990c05c718b6975065a
#
_cell.length_a   1.000
_cell.length_b   1.000
_cell.length_c   1.000
_cell.angle_alpha   90.00
_cell.angle_beta   90.00
_cell.angle_gamma   90.00
#
_symmetry.space_group_name_H-M   'P 1'
#
loop_
_entity.id
_entity.type
_entity.pdbx_description
1 polymer ?
#
loop_
_entity_poly.entity_id
_entity_poly.type
_entity_poly.pdbx_seq_one_letter_code
_entity_poly.pdbx_strand_id
1 'polypeptide(L)'
;HSNMKLTHKKLLVVCGLLVLVGTFFSFKRDTRNFEITKNLDIFNSVFRELDLCYVDTVDPGKSVEDGINYMLAQLDPYTVYYPESKNEELKMMTTGKFAGIGSIIRFHKKKNHVVIDAPYEGMAAQKAGLKPGDVLLEIDGEDLTGKSTEAVSNLLRGEPGTSFMLKYGRPGVDAPQTVKITRENVQTPAVPYYGFLAGSRTGYIVLSSFFEGCARDVRRAFIALKDQGMTSLVLDLRGNPGGLMNEAVDILSMFIPKGTEVVSTKGKLKQASSVSKTGREPLDLDMPIAVLVNGNSASASEIVAGSLQDLDRAVIIGERTFGKGLVQVIRDLPYGGSLKVTTSKYY
;
A
#
# COMPACT_ATOMS: atom_id res chain seq x y z
N HIS A 1 -67.50 12.96 17.21
CA HIS A 1 -66.74 14.25 17.17
C HIS A 1 -65.56 14.35 18.18
N SER A 2 -65.52 13.54 19.26
CA SER A 2 -64.43 13.58 20.26
C SER A 2 -63.15 12.91 19.82
N ASN A 3 -63.17 11.79 19.11
CA ASN A 3 -61.99 11.00 18.72
C ASN A 3 -61.16 11.68 17.60
N MET A 4 -61.78 12.51 16.77
CA MET A 4 -61.08 13.20 15.66
C MET A 4 -60.22 14.38 16.17
N LYS A 5 -60.65 15.06 17.26
CA LYS A 5 -59.86 16.13 17.89
C LYS A 5 -58.63 15.63 18.64
N LEU A 6 -58.68 14.39 19.16
CA LEU A 6 -57.55 13.76 19.87
C LEU A 6 -56.43 13.31 18.92
N THR A 7 -56.82 12.83 17.72
CA THR A 7 -55.85 12.46 16.67
C THR A 7 -55.13 13.66 16.07
N HIS A 8 -55.81 14.79 15.87
CA HIS A 8 -55.17 16.02 15.38
C HIS A 8 -54.19 16.63 16.40
N LYS A 9 -54.54 16.60 17.69
CA LYS A 9 -53.60 17.05 18.75
C LYS A 9 -52.34 16.16 18.81
N LYS A 10 -52.45 14.82 18.70
CA LYS A 10 -51.31 13.90 18.66
C LYS A 10 -50.46 14.12 17.41
N LEU A 11 -51.08 14.35 16.27
CA LEU A 11 -50.38 14.62 15.01
C LEU A 11 -49.58 15.95 15.10
N LEU A 12 -50.17 17.00 15.65
CA LEU A 12 -49.49 18.30 15.87
C LEU A 12 -48.29 18.19 16.81
N VAL A 13 -48.41 17.38 17.88
CA VAL A 13 -47.29 17.14 18.82
C VAL A 13 -46.16 16.36 18.14
N VAL A 14 -46.46 15.34 17.32
CA VAL A 14 -45.46 14.58 16.55
C VAL A 14 -44.78 15.46 15.52
N CYS A 15 -45.52 16.28 14.77
CA CYS A 15 -44.95 17.24 13.82
C CYS A 15 -44.08 18.29 14.52
N GLY A 16 -44.50 18.82 15.68
CA GLY A 16 -43.69 19.74 16.50
C GLY A 16 -42.39 19.12 17.00
N LEU A 17 -42.43 17.86 17.44
CA LEU A 17 -41.24 17.11 17.84
C LEU A 17 -40.28 16.85 16.66
N LEU A 18 -40.79 16.50 15.47
CA LEU A 18 -39.98 16.32 14.28
C LEU A 18 -39.31 17.62 13.82
N VAL A 19 -39.99 18.76 13.91
CA VAL A 19 -39.43 20.09 13.60
C VAL A 19 -38.34 20.45 14.62
N LEU A 20 -38.60 20.23 15.93
CA LEU A 20 -37.59 20.47 16.98
C LEU A 20 -36.34 19.60 16.81
N VAL A 21 -36.49 18.33 16.48
CA VAL A 21 -35.35 17.40 16.17
C VAL A 21 -34.63 17.86 14.92
N GLY A 22 -35.36 18.24 13.86
CA GLY A 22 -34.77 18.78 12.63
C GLY A 22 -33.95 20.05 12.83
N THR A 23 -34.50 21.02 13.62
CA THR A 23 -33.79 22.26 13.97
C THR A 23 -32.56 21.99 14.83
N PHE A 24 -32.62 21.06 15.79
CA PHE A 24 -31.49 20.73 16.66
C PHE A 24 -30.32 20.07 15.86
N PHE A 25 -30.65 19.24 14.89
CA PHE A 25 -29.63 18.66 13.97
C PHE A 25 -29.02 19.71 13.02
N SER A 26 -29.81 20.66 12.53
CA SER A 26 -29.33 21.79 11.72
C SER A 26 -28.39 22.69 12.52
N PHE A 27 -28.74 23.06 13.76
CA PHE A 27 -27.90 23.88 14.62
C PHE A 27 -26.53 23.22 14.92
N LYS A 28 -26.50 21.92 15.21
CA LYS A 28 -25.21 21.20 15.41
C LYS A 28 -24.33 21.19 14.18
N ARG A 29 -24.92 21.08 12.99
CA ARG A 29 -24.20 21.07 11.71
C ARG A 29 -23.63 22.46 11.39
N ASP A 30 -24.38 23.50 11.62
CA ASP A 30 -23.96 24.89 11.41
C ASP A 30 -22.82 25.29 12.37
N THR A 31 -22.90 24.90 13.62
CA THR A 31 -21.85 25.14 14.61
C THR A 31 -20.54 24.45 14.23
N ARG A 32 -20.61 23.21 13.74
CA ARG A 32 -19.41 22.47 13.30
C ARG A 32 -18.77 23.09 12.05
N ASN A 33 -19.57 23.47 11.07
CA ASN A 33 -19.07 24.12 9.85
C ASN A 33 -18.42 25.47 10.18
N PHE A 34 -19.03 26.24 11.07
CA PHE A 34 -18.48 27.50 11.58
C PHE A 34 -17.11 27.27 12.25
N GLU A 35 -17.00 26.29 13.14
CA GLU A 35 -15.73 25.96 13.82
C GLU A 35 -14.64 25.53 12.83
N ILE A 36 -14.97 24.76 11.79
CA ILE A 36 -14.02 24.38 10.73
C ILE A 36 -13.53 25.64 9.99
N THR A 37 -14.45 26.49 9.52
CA THR A 37 -14.10 27.70 8.77
C THR A 37 -13.26 28.65 9.62
N LYS A 38 -13.67 28.91 10.87
CA LYS A 38 -12.93 29.75 11.80
C LYS A 38 -11.48 29.25 12.03
N ASN A 39 -11.31 27.94 12.26
CA ASN A 39 -9.98 27.40 12.51
C ASN A 39 -9.09 27.41 11.24
N LEU A 40 -9.68 27.23 10.05
CA LEU A 40 -8.94 27.40 8.79
C LEU A 40 -8.52 28.85 8.56
N ASP A 41 -9.37 29.83 8.90
CA ASP A 41 -9.02 31.26 8.82
C ASP A 41 -7.89 31.62 9.79
N ILE A 42 -7.92 31.06 11.00
CA ILE A 42 -6.81 31.21 11.97
C ILE A 42 -5.53 30.61 11.42
N PHE A 43 -5.58 29.39 10.88
CA PHE A 43 -4.41 28.74 10.28
C PHE A 43 -3.81 29.57 9.15
N ASN A 44 -4.65 30.04 8.22
CA ASN A 44 -4.22 30.89 7.11
C ASN A 44 -3.57 32.20 7.61
N SER A 45 -4.13 32.81 8.66
CA SER A 45 -3.57 34.03 9.23
C SER A 45 -2.22 33.81 9.89
N VAL A 46 -2.09 32.73 10.67
CA VAL A 46 -0.81 32.34 11.29
C VAL A 46 0.24 32.06 10.22
N PHE A 47 -0.13 31.33 9.16
CA PHE A 47 0.80 31.01 8.08
C PHE A 47 1.28 32.26 7.32
N ARG A 48 0.38 33.21 7.07
CA ARG A 48 0.71 34.50 6.45
C ARG A 48 1.68 35.32 7.33
N GLU A 49 1.42 35.42 8.64
CA GLU A 49 2.30 36.12 9.55
C GLU A 49 3.67 35.45 9.64
N LEU A 50 3.71 34.11 9.61
CA LEU A 50 4.96 33.36 9.58
C LEU A 50 5.78 33.68 8.31
N ASP A 51 5.17 33.67 7.15
CA ASP A 51 5.82 33.99 5.87
C ASP A 51 6.34 35.44 5.81
N LEU A 52 5.59 36.39 6.39
CA LEU A 52 5.94 37.81 6.38
C LEU A 52 6.95 38.21 7.44
N CYS A 53 6.94 37.58 8.63
CA CYS A 53 7.58 38.11 9.82
C CYS A 53 8.67 37.20 10.40
N TYR A 54 8.75 35.93 9.97
CA TYR A 54 9.77 35.03 10.50
C TYR A 54 11.16 35.46 10.04
N VAL A 55 12.16 35.32 10.89
CA VAL A 55 13.53 35.82 10.68
C VAL A 55 14.23 35.19 9.47
N ASP A 56 13.94 33.93 9.17
CA ASP A 56 14.53 33.21 8.05
C ASP A 56 13.47 32.90 6.99
N THR A 57 13.90 32.53 5.77
CA THR A 57 13.00 32.14 4.69
C THR A 57 12.27 30.84 5.03
N VAL A 58 10.95 30.86 4.93
CA VAL A 58 10.09 29.71 5.11
C VAL A 58 9.77 29.10 3.74
N ASP A 59 9.93 27.78 3.61
CA ASP A 59 9.40 27.04 2.45
C ASP A 59 7.91 26.75 2.68
N PRO A 60 7.00 27.36 1.91
CA PRO A 60 5.57 27.19 2.10
C PRO A 60 5.11 25.76 1.87
N GLY A 61 5.63 25.09 0.83
CA GLY A 61 5.24 23.73 0.47
C GLY A 61 5.60 22.73 1.56
N LYS A 62 6.86 22.80 2.02
CA LYS A 62 7.35 21.93 3.09
C LYS A 62 6.63 22.18 4.41
N SER A 63 6.42 23.43 4.78
CA SER A 63 5.76 23.79 6.05
C SER A 63 4.30 23.29 6.10
N VAL A 64 3.57 23.40 4.99
CA VAL A 64 2.20 22.89 4.88
C VAL A 64 2.19 21.36 4.88
N GLU A 65 3.10 20.70 4.15
CA GLU A 65 3.24 19.24 4.15
C GLU A 65 3.52 18.72 5.57
N ASP A 66 4.49 19.31 6.28
CA ASP A 66 4.85 18.91 7.63
C ASP A 66 3.67 19.11 8.60
N GLY A 67 2.96 20.24 8.50
CA GLY A 67 1.77 20.53 9.33
C GLY A 67 0.62 19.55 9.08
N ILE A 68 0.32 19.22 7.83
CA ILE A 68 -0.70 18.23 7.46
C ILE A 68 -0.30 16.85 8.00
N ASN A 69 0.93 16.41 7.76
CA ASN A 69 1.38 15.09 8.19
C ASN A 69 1.43 14.97 9.72
N TYR A 70 1.80 16.02 10.44
CA TYR A 70 1.71 16.04 11.90
C TYR A 70 0.26 15.87 12.39
N MET A 71 -0.68 16.58 11.80
CA MET A 71 -2.13 16.46 12.13
C MET A 71 -2.63 15.04 11.87
N LEU A 72 -2.27 14.45 10.72
CA LEU A 72 -2.71 13.10 10.34
C LEU A 72 -2.11 12.02 11.25
N ALA A 73 -0.84 12.16 11.65
CA ALA A 73 -0.17 11.23 12.55
C ALA A 73 -0.83 11.12 13.95
N GLN A 74 -1.63 12.13 14.35
CA GLN A 74 -2.41 12.06 15.59
C GLN A 74 -3.64 11.13 15.48
N LEU A 75 -4.01 10.70 14.27
CA LEU A 75 -5.17 9.84 14.03
C LEU A 75 -4.77 8.36 14.03
N ASP A 76 -3.83 8.01 13.19
CA ASP A 76 -3.26 6.67 13.05
C ASP A 76 -1.96 6.74 12.21
N PRO A 77 -1.12 5.68 12.20
CA PRO A 77 0.15 5.69 11.46
C PRO A 77 0.00 5.47 9.95
N TYR A 78 -1.19 5.26 9.42
CA TYR A 78 -1.44 4.88 8.02
C TYR A 78 -2.12 5.97 7.21
N THR A 79 -2.71 6.96 7.87
CA THR A 79 -3.32 8.12 7.22
C THR A 79 -2.22 9.12 6.89
N VAL A 80 -1.95 9.31 5.58
CA VAL A 80 -0.79 10.06 5.07
C VAL A 80 -1.20 10.94 3.90
N TYR A 81 -0.70 12.16 3.86
CA TYR A 81 -0.78 13.06 2.73
C TYR A 81 0.42 12.87 1.80
N TYR A 82 0.16 12.76 0.51
CA TYR A 82 1.15 12.70 -0.56
C TYR A 82 1.02 13.95 -1.41
N PRO A 83 2.01 14.85 -1.44
CA PRO A 83 2.07 15.92 -2.42
C PRO A 83 2.26 15.34 -3.83
N GLU A 84 1.98 16.14 -4.88
CA GLU A 84 2.13 15.72 -6.28
C GLU A 84 3.49 15.06 -6.57
N SER A 85 4.56 15.58 -5.99
CA SER A 85 5.93 15.04 -6.13
C SER A 85 6.11 13.61 -5.62
N LYS A 86 5.17 13.08 -4.80
CA LYS A 86 5.20 11.71 -4.27
C LYS A 86 4.18 10.76 -4.91
N ASN A 87 3.52 11.17 -6.00
CA ASN A 87 2.52 10.35 -6.67
C ASN A 87 3.09 9.04 -7.22
N GLU A 88 4.34 9.03 -7.68
CA GLU A 88 5.00 7.79 -8.14
C GLU A 88 5.21 6.80 -7.00
N GLU A 89 5.49 7.26 -5.78
CA GLU A 89 5.56 6.40 -4.59
C GLU A 89 4.20 5.74 -4.29
N LEU A 90 3.13 6.52 -4.35
CA LEU A 90 1.76 6.03 -4.13
C LEU A 90 1.34 5.00 -5.20
N LYS A 91 1.68 5.27 -6.46
CA LYS A 91 1.44 4.36 -7.59
C LYS A 91 2.21 3.05 -7.44
N MET A 92 3.46 3.11 -6.98
CA MET A 92 4.26 1.91 -6.71
C MET A 92 3.62 1.02 -5.65
N MET A 93 3.03 1.59 -4.58
CA MET A 93 2.38 0.82 -3.52
C MET A 93 1.19 -0.03 -4.02
N THR A 94 0.49 0.43 -5.06
CA THR A 94 -0.71 -0.25 -5.58
C THR A 94 -0.42 -1.13 -6.78
N THR A 95 0.47 -0.69 -7.65
CA THR A 95 0.75 -1.38 -8.93
C THR A 95 2.03 -2.20 -8.93
N GLY A 96 2.94 -1.95 -8.00
CA GLY A 96 4.31 -2.50 -8.03
C GLY A 96 5.17 -1.93 -9.15
N LYS A 97 4.70 -0.89 -9.86
CA LYS A 97 5.40 -0.25 -10.98
C LYS A 97 6.09 1.01 -10.51
N PHE A 98 7.32 1.19 -10.92
CA PHE A 98 8.08 2.41 -10.71
C PHE A 98 9.05 2.62 -11.86
N ALA A 99 9.54 3.84 -12.04
CA ALA A 99 10.60 4.08 -13.00
C ALA A 99 11.96 4.19 -12.29
N GLY A 100 12.92 3.45 -12.78
CA GLY A 100 14.25 3.36 -12.18
C GLY A 100 15.20 2.48 -12.98
N ILE A 101 16.18 1.92 -12.30
CA ILE A 101 17.24 1.11 -12.97
C ILE A 101 16.92 -0.40 -13.00
N GLY A 102 15.92 -0.86 -12.24
CA GLY A 102 15.60 -2.29 -12.13
C GLY A 102 16.70 -3.10 -11.43
N SER A 103 16.94 -2.81 -10.17
CA SER A 103 17.89 -3.56 -9.34
C SER A 103 17.49 -3.56 -7.87
N ILE A 104 17.76 -4.66 -7.18
CA ILE A 104 17.79 -4.69 -5.72
C ILE A 104 19.10 -4.03 -5.27
N ILE A 105 19.01 -3.16 -4.31
CA ILE A 105 20.15 -2.46 -3.69
C ILE A 105 20.13 -2.65 -2.18
N ARG A 106 21.31 -2.63 -1.55
CA ARG A 106 21.43 -2.71 -0.10
C ARG A 106 22.58 -1.84 0.43
N PHE A 107 22.46 -1.37 1.67
CA PHE A 107 23.54 -0.65 2.32
C PHE A 107 24.62 -1.61 2.83
N HIS A 108 25.86 -1.32 2.48
CA HIS A 108 27.03 -2.10 2.91
C HIS A 108 27.81 -1.36 3.98
N LYS A 109 27.63 -1.72 5.26
CA LYS A 109 28.19 -1.02 6.42
C LYS A 109 29.68 -0.75 6.33
N LYS A 110 30.50 -1.77 5.98
CA LYS A 110 31.97 -1.64 5.90
C LYS A 110 32.43 -0.69 4.79
N LYS A 111 31.66 -0.57 3.69
CA LYS A 111 31.99 0.34 2.59
C LYS A 111 31.37 1.70 2.76
N ASN A 112 30.44 1.86 3.72
CA ASN A 112 29.65 3.06 3.95
C ASN A 112 28.92 3.57 2.69
N HIS A 113 28.48 2.64 1.85
CA HIS A 113 27.79 2.92 0.57
C HIS A 113 26.70 1.90 0.30
N VAL A 114 25.77 2.29 -0.56
CA VAL A 114 24.82 1.36 -1.15
C VAL A 114 25.50 0.58 -2.27
N VAL A 115 25.19 -0.71 -2.36
CA VAL A 115 25.71 -1.63 -3.38
C VAL A 115 24.57 -2.24 -4.18
N ILE A 116 24.86 -2.60 -5.41
CA ILE A 116 24.00 -3.46 -6.23
C ILE A 116 23.97 -4.85 -5.59
N ASP A 117 22.78 -5.36 -5.27
CA ASP A 117 22.59 -6.71 -4.75
C ASP A 117 22.19 -7.68 -5.88
N ALA A 118 21.18 -7.33 -6.66
CA ALA A 118 20.75 -8.11 -7.83
C ALA A 118 20.13 -7.21 -8.90
N PRO A 119 20.78 -7.03 -10.07
CA PRO A 119 20.12 -6.37 -11.20
C PRO A 119 19.04 -7.31 -11.76
N TYR A 120 17.86 -6.75 -12.10
CA TYR A 120 16.80 -7.52 -12.75
C TYR A 120 17.17 -7.81 -14.20
N GLU A 121 16.85 -9.03 -14.65
CA GLU A 121 17.10 -9.45 -16.01
C GLU A 121 16.39 -8.54 -17.03
N GLY A 122 17.13 -8.13 -18.07
CA GLY A 122 16.62 -7.28 -19.14
C GLY A 122 16.36 -5.81 -18.77
N MET A 123 16.67 -5.38 -17.51
CA MET A 123 16.45 -4.00 -17.06
C MET A 123 17.70 -3.12 -17.20
N ALA A 124 17.51 -1.80 -17.03
CA ALA A 124 18.53 -0.78 -17.26
C ALA A 124 19.86 -1.03 -16.53
N ALA A 125 19.81 -1.47 -15.27
CA ALA A 125 21.01 -1.80 -14.51
C ALA A 125 21.83 -2.92 -15.15
N GLN A 126 21.18 -4.01 -15.58
CA GLN A 126 21.84 -5.12 -16.25
C GLN A 126 22.37 -4.70 -17.63
N LYS A 127 21.55 -3.99 -18.41
CA LYS A 127 21.94 -3.46 -19.74
C LYS A 127 23.15 -2.53 -19.66
N ALA A 128 23.25 -1.75 -18.57
CA ALA A 128 24.41 -0.90 -18.27
C ALA A 128 25.65 -1.67 -17.78
N GLY A 129 25.55 -2.99 -17.63
CA GLY A 129 26.65 -3.85 -17.20
C GLY A 129 26.91 -3.84 -15.69
N LEU A 130 25.99 -3.34 -14.86
CA LEU A 130 26.10 -3.42 -13.40
C LEU A 130 26.00 -4.86 -12.93
N LYS A 131 26.75 -5.20 -11.90
CA LYS A 131 26.87 -6.55 -11.34
C LYS A 131 26.64 -6.54 -9.84
N PRO A 132 26.22 -7.67 -9.23
CA PRO A 132 26.20 -7.80 -7.78
C PRO A 132 27.55 -7.43 -7.16
N GLY A 133 27.52 -6.60 -6.10
CA GLY A 133 28.71 -6.10 -5.40
C GLY A 133 29.26 -4.78 -5.93
N ASP A 134 28.78 -4.24 -7.04
CA ASP A 134 29.13 -2.89 -7.51
C ASP A 134 28.71 -1.85 -6.47
N VAL A 135 29.60 -0.96 -6.11
CA VAL A 135 29.43 0.08 -5.09
C VAL A 135 29.00 1.37 -5.76
N LEU A 136 27.87 1.91 -5.40
CA LEU A 136 27.36 3.17 -5.96
C LEU A 136 28.07 4.34 -5.26
N LEU A 137 28.82 5.13 -6.03
CA LEU A 137 29.66 6.21 -5.53
C LEU A 137 29.07 7.60 -5.73
N GLU A 138 28.62 7.90 -6.96
CA GLU A 138 28.05 9.21 -7.31
C GLU A 138 26.91 9.05 -8.34
N ILE A 139 25.90 9.91 -8.26
CA ILE A 139 24.84 10.08 -9.28
C ILE A 139 24.86 11.55 -9.71
N ASP A 140 25.11 11.81 -11.01
CA ASP A 140 25.23 13.16 -11.58
C ASP A 140 26.16 14.09 -10.77
N GLY A 141 27.25 13.52 -10.19
CA GLY A 141 28.20 14.25 -9.36
C GLY A 141 27.81 14.35 -7.87
N GLU A 142 26.63 13.92 -7.48
CA GLU A 142 26.20 13.86 -6.09
C GLU A 142 26.82 12.65 -5.38
N ASP A 143 27.62 12.88 -4.33
CA ASP A 143 28.26 11.85 -3.52
C ASP A 143 27.23 11.03 -2.72
N LEU A 144 27.37 9.71 -2.78
CA LEU A 144 26.47 8.75 -2.12
C LEU A 144 27.03 8.18 -0.81
N THR A 145 28.19 8.65 -0.36
CA THR A 145 28.83 8.19 0.89
C THR A 145 27.87 8.36 2.07
N GLY A 146 27.64 7.28 2.80
CA GLY A 146 26.80 7.29 4.00
C GLY A 146 25.30 7.49 3.78
N LYS A 147 24.85 7.69 2.54
CA LYS A 147 23.40 7.82 2.25
C LYS A 147 22.68 6.50 2.49
N SER A 148 21.47 6.57 3.02
CA SER A 148 20.61 5.40 3.23
C SER A 148 20.20 4.77 1.91
N THR A 149 19.80 3.50 1.94
CA THR A 149 19.24 2.81 0.78
C THR A 149 18.05 3.55 0.19
N GLU A 150 17.20 4.16 1.03
CA GLU A 150 16.05 4.95 0.62
C GLU A 150 16.48 6.21 -0.14
N ALA A 151 17.43 6.98 0.40
CA ALA A 151 17.94 8.19 -0.24
C ALA A 151 18.55 7.89 -1.62
N VAL A 152 19.37 6.84 -1.72
CA VAL A 152 19.96 6.40 -3.00
C VAL A 152 18.87 5.89 -3.96
N SER A 153 17.90 5.13 -3.47
CA SER A 153 16.77 4.66 -4.28
C SER A 153 15.99 5.82 -4.90
N ASN A 154 15.77 6.90 -4.14
CA ASN A 154 15.07 8.08 -4.65
C ASN A 154 15.86 8.79 -5.76
N LEU A 155 17.19 8.83 -5.68
CA LEU A 155 18.04 9.38 -6.74
C LEU A 155 18.06 8.50 -8.00
N LEU A 156 17.98 7.17 -7.84
CA LEU A 156 17.93 6.22 -8.95
C LEU A 156 16.58 6.22 -9.67
N ARG A 157 15.50 6.60 -8.99
CA ARG A 157 14.15 6.74 -9.56
C ARG A 157 13.99 8.07 -10.28
N GLY A 158 12.93 8.21 -11.06
CA GLY A 158 12.57 9.42 -11.77
C GLY A 158 11.66 9.10 -12.95
N GLU A 159 11.43 10.08 -13.83
CA GLU A 159 10.60 9.89 -15.02
C GLU A 159 11.20 8.84 -15.97
N PRO A 160 10.38 7.91 -16.54
CA PRO A 160 10.83 6.95 -17.52
C PRO A 160 11.47 7.65 -18.73
N GLY A 161 12.57 7.10 -19.25
CA GLY A 161 13.30 7.67 -20.39
C GLY A 161 14.29 8.77 -20.01
N THR A 162 14.28 9.28 -18.78
CA THR A 162 15.33 10.20 -18.30
C THR A 162 16.62 9.44 -18.01
N SER A 163 17.76 10.08 -18.12
CA SER A 163 19.07 9.46 -17.92
C SER A 163 19.89 10.22 -16.90
N PHE A 164 20.81 9.53 -16.27
CA PHE A 164 21.81 10.09 -15.35
C PHE A 164 23.15 9.37 -15.52
N MET A 165 24.22 9.99 -15.01
CA MET A 165 25.55 9.40 -14.96
C MET A 165 25.78 8.75 -13.59
N LEU A 166 26.04 7.45 -13.57
CA LEU A 166 26.39 6.69 -12.38
C LEU A 166 27.88 6.42 -12.34
N LYS A 167 28.55 6.86 -11.27
CA LYS A 167 29.91 6.43 -10.93
C LYS A 167 29.85 5.31 -9.91
N TYR A 168 30.54 4.21 -10.18
CA TYR A 168 30.55 3.04 -9.32
C TYR A 168 31.93 2.38 -9.24
N GLY A 169 32.20 1.74 -8.11
CA GLY A 169 33.37 0.92 -7.88
C GLY A 169 33.04 -0.55 -7.97
N ARG A 170 33.85 -1.31 -8.70
CA ARG A 170 33.69 -2.77 -8.84
C ARG A 170 34.76 -3.50 -8.03
N PRO A 171 34.41 -4.52 -7.23
CA PRO A 171 35.40 -5.37 -6.55
C PRO A 171 36.38 -5.97 -7.54
N GLY A 172 37.69 -5.81 -7.27
CA GLY A 172 38.75 -6.30 -8.13
C GLY A 172 39.12 -5.38 -9.30
N VAL A 173 38.57 -4.19 -9.39
CA VAL A 173 38.93 -3.15 -10.38
C VAL A 173 39.36 -1.89 -9.61
N ASP A 174 40.59 -1.44 -9.83
CA ASP A 174 41.20 -0.35 -9.03
C ASP A 174 40.58 1.02 -9.32
N ALA A 175 40.16 1.29 -10.57
CA ALA A 175 39.60 2.57 -10.95
C ALA A 175 38.06 2.54 -10.93
N PRO A 176 37.38 3.57 -10.36
CA PRO A 176 35.95 3.75 -10.50
C PRO A 176 35.55 3.86 -11.97
N GLN A 177 34.38 3.31 -12.28
CA GLN A 177 33.79 3.33 -13.63
C GLN A 177 32.60 4.30 -13.64
N THR A 178 32.31 4.84 -14.82
CA THR A 178 31.14 5.72 -15.01
C THR A 178 30.33 5.17 -16.18
N VAL A 179 29.00 5.11 -15.99
CA VAL A 179 28.06 4.65 -17.01
C VAL A 179 26.83 5.54 -17.04
N LYS A 180 26.31 5.81 -18.23
CA LYS A 180 25.01 6.46 -18.43
C LYS A 180 23.91 5.42 -18.29
N ILE A 181 22.94 5.67 -17.42
CA ILE A 181 21.78 4.81 -17.22
C ILE A 181 20.53 5.57 -17.59
N THR A 182 19.65 4.95 -18.37
CA THR A 182 18.32 5.49 -18.70
C THR A 182 17.29 4.77 -17.87
N ARG A 183 16.44 5.52 -17.15
CA ARG A 183 15.37 4.97 -16.32
C ARG A 183 14.32 4.29 -17.18
N GLU A 184 13.90 3.11 -16.76
CA GLU A 184 12.86 2.31 -17.41
C GLU A 184 11.71 2.04 -16.45
N ASN A 185 10.55 1.70 -16.99
CA ASN A 185 9.45 1.17 -16.18
C ASN A 185 9.82 -0.20 -15.65
N VAL A 186 9.90 -0.34 -14.34
CA VAL A 186 10.20 -1.58 -13.62
C VAL A 186 8.93 -2.11 -13.00
N GLN A 187 8.63 -3.39 -13.22
CA GLN A 187 7.55 -4.11 -12.56
C GLN A 187 8.14 -5.01 -11.48
N THR A 188 7.82 -4.75 -10.23
CA THR A 188 8.12 -5.69 -9.15
C THR A 188 7.21 -6.92 -9.31
N PRO A 189 7.75 -8.14 -9.43
CA PRO A 189 6.91 -9.32 -9.53
C PRO A 189 6.16 -9.57 -8.22
N ALA A 190 4.84 -9.71 -8.31
CA ALA A 190 4.02 -10.09 -7.16
C ALA A 190 4.30 -11.52 -6.72
N VAL A 191 4.55 -12.41 -7.69
CA VAL A 191 4.98 -13.81 -7.48
C VAL A 191 6.43 -13.94 -7.94
N PRO A 192 7.43 -13.64 -7.08
CA PRO A 192 8.83 -13.71 -7.44
C PRO A 192 9.36 -15.14 -7.63
N TYR A 193 8.67 -16.12 -7.06
CA TYR A 193 9.05 -17.52 -7.18
C TYR A 193 7.84 -18.45 -7.07
N TYR A 194 7.83 -19.49 -7.88
CA TYR A 194 6.99 -20.67 -7.68
C TYR A 194 7.71 -21.93 -8.20
N GLY A 195 7.44 -23.07 -7.58
CA GLY A 195 8.06 -24.35 -7.93
C GLY A 195 7.61 -25.46 -6.98
N PHE A 196 8.27 -26.60 -7.03
CA PHE A 196 8.04 -27.69 -6.10
C PHE A 196 9.04 -27.64 -4.94
N LEU A 197 8.59 -28.01 -3.75
CA LEU A 197 9.49 -28.31 -2.65
C LEU A 197 10.33 -29.57 -3.00
N ALA A 198 11.60 -29.53 -2.65
CA ALA A 198 12.56 -30.58 -3.00
C ALA A 198 12.06 -31.98 -2.62
N GLY A 199 12.08 -32.91 -3.58
CA GLY A 199 11.70 -34.30 -3.37
C GLY A 199 10.19 -34.53 -3.12
N SER A 200 9.32 -33.58 -3.39
CA SER A 200 7.89 -33.69 -3.15
C SER A 200 7.03 -33.25 -4.33
N ARG A 201 5.72 -33.50 -4.26
CA ARG A 201 4.70 -32.92 -5.16
C ARG A 201 3.98 -31.74 -4.53
N THR A 202 4.56 -31.13 -3.53
CA THR A 202 4.05 -29.93 -2.87
C THR A 202 4.48 -28.70 -3.66
N GLY A 203 3.54 -28.00 -4.24
CA GLY A 203 3.78 -26.70 -4.87
C GLY A 203 4.10 -25.64 -3.82
N TYR A 204 4.97 -24.72 -4.15
CA TYR A 204 5.37 -23.60 -3.33
C TYR A 204 5.28 -22.33 -4.14
N ILE A 205 4.47 -21.37 -3.68
CA ILE A 205 4.25 -20.09 -4.33
C ILE A 205 4.57 -18.99 -3.31
N VAL A 206 5.48 -18.07 -3.66
CA VAL A 206 5.79 -16.88 -2.89
C VAL A 206 4.99 -15.72 -3.43
N LEU A 207 4.16 -15.10 -2.59
CA LEU A 207 3.45 -13.86 -2.91
C LEU A 207 4.05 -12.72 -2.07
N SER A 208 4.76 -11.79 -2.74
CA SER A 208 5.50 -10.71 -2.08
C SER A 208 4.65 -9.49 -1.75
N SER A 209 3.58 -9.23 -2.51
CA SER A 209 2.64 -8.14 -2.27
C SER A 209 1.35 -8.34 -3.06
N PHE A 210 0.27 -7.68 -2.60
CA PHE A 210 -1.03 -7.70 -3.30
C PHE A 210 -1.14 -6.51 -4.27
N PHE A 211 -0.21 -6.46 -5.25
CA PHE A 211 -0.28 -5.51 -6.36
C PHE A 211 -1.45 -5.83 -7.29
N GLU A 212 -1.86 -4.85 -8.09
CA GLU A 212 -2.87 -5.03 -9.13
C GLU A 212 -2.50 -6.18 -10.07
N GLY A 213 -3.40 -7.15 -10.20
CA GLY A 213 -3.25 -8.33 -11.05
C GLY A 213 -2.47 -9.49 -10.40
N CYS A 214 -2.06 -9.40 -9.13
CA CYS A 214 -1.34 -10.48 -8.46
C CYS A 214 -2.15 -11.78 -8.36
N ALA A 215 -3.46 -11.70 -8.23
CA ALA A 215 -4.32 -12.89 -8.22
C ALA A 215 -4.22 -13.68 -9.54
N ARG A 216 -4.10 -12.99 -10.67
CA ARG A 216 -3.86 -13.64 -11.98
C ARG A 216 -2.50 -14.35 -12.02
N ASP A 217 -1.47 -13.76 -11.41
CA ASP A 217 -0.14 -14.35 -11.35
C ASP A 217 -0.10 -15.58 -10.44
N VAL A 218 -0.74 -15.52 -9.27
CA VAL A 218 -0.93 -16.69 -8.38
C VAL A 218 -1.72 -17.80 -9.11
N ARG A 219 -2.80 -17.45 -9.79
CA ARG A 219 -3.59 -18.40 -10.59
C ARG A 219 -2.74 -19.09 -11.65
N ARG A 220 -1.92 -18.35 -12.38
CA ARG A 220 -1.01 -18.88 -13.41
C ARG A 220 -0.01 -19.86 -12.79
N ALA A 221 0.63 -19.47 -11.69
CA ALA A 221 1.58 -20.32 -10.97
C ALA A 221 0.90 -21.60 -10.45
N PHE A 222 -0.30 -21.49 -9.86
CA PHE A 222 -1.07 -22.62 -9.37
C PHE A 222 -1.41 -23.61 -10.49
N ILE A 223 -1.95 -23.13 -11.62
CA ILE A 223 -2.29 -23.99 -12.77
C ILE A 223 -1.03 -24.68 -13.32
N ALA A 224 0.07 -23.95 -13.51
CA ALA A 224 1.32 -24.51 -14.01
C ALA A 224 1.87 -25.64 -13.12
N LEU A 225 1.75 -25.51 -11.80
CA LEU A 225 2.14 -26.56 -10.84
C LEU A 225 1.15 -27.73 -10.85
N LYS A 226 -0.15 -27.45 -10.95
CA LYS A 226 -1.20 -28.48 -10.99
C LYS A 226 -1.05 -29.35 -12.24
N ASP A 227 -0.78 -28.77 -13.40
CA ASP A 227 -0.55 -29.48 -14.66
C ASP A 227 0.69 -30.40 -14.59
N GLN A 228 1.65 -30.07 -13.71
CA GLN A 228 2.83 -30.89 -13.42
C GLN A 228 2.60 -31.93 -12.30
N GLY A 229 1.37 -32.07 -11.82
CA GLY A 229 1.00 -33.08 -10.84
C GLY A 229 1.14 -32.66 -9.38
N MET A 230 0.99 -31.36 -9.07
CA MET A 230 0.91 -30.87 -7.69
C MET A 230 -0.24 -31.52 -6.92
N THR A 231 0.02 -31.97 -5.69
CA THR A 231 -0.95 -32.61 -4.82
C THR A 231 -1.25 -31.84 -3.53
N SER A 232 -0.44 -30.84 -3.21
CA SER A 232 -0.62 -29.91 -2.08
C SER A 232 0.07 -28.59 -2.38
N LEU A 233 -0.35 -27.51 -1.72
CA LEU A 233 0.15 -26.16 -1.91
C LEU A 233 0.68 -25.56 -0.62
N VAL A 234 1.84 -24.91 -0.70
CA VAL A 234 2.32 -23.94 0.29
C VAL A 234 2.26 -22.55 -0.33
N LEU A 235 1.46 -21.67 0.24
CA LEU A 235 1.41 -20.24 -0.10
C LEU A 235 2.22 -19.47 0.93
N ASP A 236 3.31 -18.85 0.50
CA ASP A 236 4.19 -18.08 1.39
C ASP A 236 3.85 -16.59 1.36
N LEU A 237 3.34 -16.10 2.48
CA LEU A 237 3.00 -14.70 2.74
C LEU A 237 3.97 -14.04 3.74
N ARG A 238 5.07 -14.68 4.08
CA ARG A 238 6.07 -14.10 4.99
C ARG A 238 6.69 -12.86 4.35
N GLY A 239 6.79 -11.78 5.12
CA GLY A 239 7.31 -10.50 4.62
C GLY A 239 6.35 -9.72 3.70
N ASN A 240 5.14 -10.22 3.44
CA ASN A 240 4.16 -9.57 2.57
C ASN A 240 3.33 -8.53 3.36
N PRO A 241 3.50 -7.22 3.12
CA PRO A 241 2.82 -6.16 3.86
C PRO A 241 1.34 -5.98 3.50
N GLY A 242 0.83 -6.79 2.57
CA GLY A 242 -0.53 -6.68 2.05
C GLY A 242 -0.58 -5.94 0.70
N GLY A 243 -1.61 -5.16 0.51
CA GLY A 243 -1.93 -4.41 -0.71
C GLY A 243 -3.42 -4.36 -0.96
N LEU A 244 -3.84 -4.60 -2.19
CA LEU A 244 -5.23 -4.45 -2.63
C LEU A 244 -6.14 -5.56 -2.08
N MET A 245 -7.21 -5.17 -1.38
CA MET A 245 -8.18 -6.10 -0.79
C MET A 245 -8.91 -6.95 -1.86
N ASN A 246 -9.26 -6.36 -2.99
CA ASN A 246 -9.90 -7.11 -4.08
C ASN A 246 -9.03 -8.25 -4.61
N GLU A 247 -7.72 -8.08 -4.67
CA GLU A 247 -6.78 -9.13 -5.07
C GLU A 247 -6.76 -10.28 -4.03
N ALA A 248 -6.84 -9.95 -2.74
CA ALA A 248 -6.98 -10.98 -1.69
C ALA A 248 -8.26 -11.79 -1.86
N VAL A 249 -9.40 -11.13 -2.11
CA VAL A 249 -10.69 -11.78 -2.37
C VAL A 249 -10.64 -12.65 -3.63
N ASP A 250 -9.96 -12.19 -4.68
CA ASP A 250 -9.78 -12.97 -5.92
C ASP A 250 -8.90 -14.21 -5.72
N ILE A 251 -7.85 -14.12 -4.87
CA ILE A 251 -7.04 -15.29 -4.47
C ILE A 251 -7.87 -16.27 -3.66
N LEU A 252 -8.63 -15.80 -2.67
CA LEU A 252 -9.53 -16.63 -1.88
C LEU A 252 -10.56 -17.35 -2.75
N SER A 253 -11.06 -16.68 -3.81
CA SER A 253 -12.00 -17.28 -4.77
C SER A 253 -11.45 -18.50 -5.50
N MET A 254 -10.12 -18.72 -5.50
CA MET A 254 -9.54 -19.92 -6.12
C MET A 254 -9.75 -21.18 -5.29
N PHE A 255 -9.95 -21.04 -3.96
CA PHE A 255 -9.89 -22.13 -2.99
C PHE A 255 -11.14 -22.25 -2.12
N ILE A 256 -12.08 -21.32 -2.24
CA ILE A 256 -13.29 -21.22 -1.41
C ILE A 256 -14.50 -21.19 -2.36
N PRO A 257 -15.63 -21.85 -1.98
CA PRO A 257 -16.86 -21.83 -2.78
C PRO A 257 -17.30 -20.40 -3.12
N LYS A 258 -17.77 -20.20 -4.33
CA LYS A 258 -18.30 -18.93 -4.81
C LYS A 258 -19.46 -18.42 -3.93
N GLY A 259 -19.48 -17.13 -3.64
CA GLY A 259 -20.50 -16.49 -2.82
C GLY A 259 -20.23 -16.54 -1.31
N THR A 260 -19.12 -17.14 -0.88
CA THR A 260 -18.72 -17.18 0.53
C THR A 260 -18.21 -15.82 0.99
N GLU A 261 -18.70 -15.34 2.13
CA GLU A 261 -18.20 -14.13 2.78
C GLU A 261 -16.79 -14.38 3.34
N VAL A 262 -15.85 -13.50 3.01
CA VAL A 262 -14.44 -13.65 3.39
C VAL A 262 -13.90 -12.48 4.18
N VAL A 263 -14.48 -11.30 4.04
CA VAL A 263 -14.12 -10.12 4.82
C VAL A 263 -15.26 -9.12 4.82
N SER A 264 -15.48 -8.45 5.94
CA SER A 264 -16.36 -7.29 6.01
C SER A 264 -15.61 -6.06 6.50
N THR A 265 -16.10 -4.89 6.13
CA THR A 265 -15.56 -3.60 6.57
C THR A 265 -16.65 -2.79 7.24
N LYS A 266 -16.30 -2.05 8.29
CA LYS A 266 -17.21 -1.11 8.95
C LYS A 266 -16.51 0.24 9.11
N GLY A 267 -17.14 1.28 8.60
CA GLY A 267 -16.64 2.64 8.66
C GLY A 267 -17.71 3.63 9.15
N LYS A 268 -17.29 4.88 9.30
CA LYS A 268 -18.18 5.98 9.72
C LYS A 268 -19.27 6.28 8.68
N LEU A 269 -18.91 6.20 7.41
CA LEU A 269 -19.85 6.39 6.30
C LEU A 269 -20.41 5.04 5.86
N LYS A 270 -21.69 5.02 5.45
CA LYS A 270 -22.32 3.79 4.96
C LYS A 270 -21.55 3.16 3.78
N GLN A 271 -21.01 4.00 2.88
CA GLN A 271 -20.22 3.56 1.73
C GLN A 271 -18.87 2.91 2.13
N ALA A 272 -18.39 3.18 3.34
CA ALA A 272 -17.17 2.59 3.89
C ALA A 272 -17.42 1.26 4.63
N SER A 273 -18.67 0.79 4.63
CA SER A 273 -19.08 -0.49 5.19
C SER A 273 -19.53 -1.41 4.07
N SER A 274 -18.90 -2.58 3.98
CA SER A 274 -19.18 -3.55 2.92
C SER A 274 -18.91 -4.96 3.39
N VAL A 275 -19.49 -5.92 2.67
CA VAL A 275 -19.20 -7.36 2.80
C VAL A 275 -18.65 -7.83 1.47
N SER A 276 -17.43 -8.39 1.48
CA SER A 276 -16.81 -8.97 0.31
C SER A 276 -16.98 -10.48 0.30
N LYS A 277 -17.41 -11.00 -0.84
CA LYS A 277 -17.65 -12.43 -1.08
C LYS A 277 -16.81 -12.91 -2.25
N THR A 278 -16.46 -14.19 -2.24
CA THR A 278 -15.80 -14.85 -3.37
C THR A 278 -16.69 -14.73 -4.61
N GLY A 279 -16.11 -14.28 -5.72
CA GLY A 279 -16.86 -13.94 -6.93
C GLY A 279 -16.68 -14.91 -8.11
N ARG A 280 -15.70 -15.80 -8.05
CA ARG A 280 -15.32 -16.70 -9.14
C ARG A 280 -15.57 -18.15 -8.77
N GLU A 281 -15.69 -19.02 -9.79
CA GLU A 281 -15.66 -20.46 -9.58
C GLU A 281 -14.28 -20.89 -9.08
N PRO A 282 -14.21 -21.74 -8.03
CA PRO A 282 -12.95 -22.17 -7.45
C PRO A 282 -12.12 -23.01 -8.43
N LEU A 283 -10.81 -22.98 -8.27
CA LEU A 283 -9.90 -23.86 -9.02
C LEU A 283 -9.81 -25.24 -8.38
N ASP A 284 -9.80 -25.26 -7.07
CA ASP A 284 -9.67 -26.50 -6.29
C ASP A 284 -10.18 -26.28 -4.87
N LEU A 285 -11.17 -27.08 -4.47
CA LEU A 285 -11.76 -27.04 -3.13
C LEU A 285 -11.13 -28.03 -2.15
N ASP A 286 -10.41 -29.05 -2.67
CA ASP A 286 -10.00 -30.22 -1.88
C ASP A 286 -8.48 -30.27 -1.64
N MET A 287 -7.68 -29.62 -2.49
CA MET A 287 -6.21 -29.64 -2.36
C MET A 287 -5.76 -29.13 -0.97
N PRO A 288 -4.93 -29.88 -0.24
CA PRO A 288 -4.36 -29.42 1.02
C PRO A 288 -3.53 -28.14 0.82
N ILE A 289 -3.77 -27.13 1.66
CA ILE A 289 -3.09 -25.84 1.61
C ILE A 289 -2.47 -25.54 2.98
N ALA A 290 -1.20 -25.14 2.97
CA ALA A 290 -0.55 -24.48 4.09
C ALA A 290 -0.21 -23.04 3.71
N VAL A 291 -0.41 -22.09 4.63
CA VAL A 291 -0.05 -20.68 4.45
C VAL A 291 1.05 -20.33 5.43
N LEU A 292 2.18 -19.85 4.93
CA LEU A 292 3.29 -19.38 5.76
C LEU A 292 3.14 -17.89 6.06
N VAL A 293 3.25 -17.54 7.33
CA VAL A 293 3.12 -16.15 7.81
C VAL A 293 4.21 -15.79 8.82
N ASN A 294 4.49 -14.49 8.98
CA ASN A 294 5.35 -13.95 10.03
C ASN A 294 4.88 -12.55 10.47
N GLY A 295 5.61 -11.93 11.39
CA GLY A 295 5.28 -10.61 11.92
C GLY A 295 5.20 -9.47 10.88
N ASN A 296 5.69 -9.69 9.66
CA ASN A 296 5.58 -8.74 8.54
C ASN A 296 4.42 -9.07 7.58
N SER A 297 3.69 -10.16 7.81
CA SER A 297 2.46 -10.46 7.07
C SER A 297 1.33 -9.57 7.57
N ALA A 298 0.85 -8.63 6.75
CA ALA A 298 -0.08 -7.60 7.17
C ALA A 298 -1.27 -7.41 6.22
N SER A 299 -2.39 -6.85 6.72
CA SER A 299 -3.53 -6.36 5.91
C SER A 299 -4.10 -7.45 4.97
N ALA A 300 -3.98 -7.31 3.64
CA ALA A 300 -4.47 -8.30 2.66
C ALA A 300 -3.90 -9.71 2.90
N SER A 301 -2.66 -9.83 3.37
CA SER A 301 -2.08 -11.11 3.81
C SER A 301 -2.85 -11.72 4.98
N GLU A 302 -3.29 -10.88 5.92
CA GLU A 302 -4.06 -11.31 7.08
C GLU A 302 -5.50 -11.67 6.68
N ILE A 303 -6.07 -11.01 5.67
CA ILE A 303 -7.36 -11.39 5.10
C ILE A 303 -7.27 -12.80 4.49
N VAL A 304 -6.25 -13.07 3.68
CA VAL A 304 -6.08 -14.40 3.06
C VAL A 304 -5.84 -15.48 4.11
N ALA A 305 -4.89 -15.26 5.00
CA ALA A 305 -4.56 -16.23 6.04
C ALA A 305 -5.73 -16.47 7.01
N GLY A 306 -6.37 -15.40 7.49
CA GLY A 306 -7.49 -15.46 8.42
C GLY A 306 -8.72 -16.13 7.81
N SER A 307 -9.11 -15.76 6.57
CA SER A 307 -10.26 -16.37 5.90
C SER A 307 -10.04 -17.86 5.64
N LEU A 308 -8.84 -18.27 5.19
CA LEU A 308 -8.53 -19.67 4.97
C LEU A 308 -8.49 -20.46 6.28
N GLN A 309 -8.07 -19.85 7.38
CA GLN A 309 -8.08 -20.45 8.72
C GLN A 309 -9.51 -20.59 9.26
N ASP A 310 -10.29 -19.51 9.25
CA ASP A 310 -11.65 -19.47 9.83
C ASP A 310 -12.63 -20.38 9.09
N LEU A 311 -12.38 -20.65 7.81
CA LEU A 311 -13.15 -21.56 6.97
C LEU A 311 -12.59 -22.99 6.96
N ASP A 312 -11.65 -23.33 7.84
CA ASP A 312 -10.96 -24.63 7.91
C ASP A 312 -10.39 -25.08 6.55
N ARG A 313 -10.00 -24.12 5.69
CA ARG A 313 -9.57 -24.41 4.32
C ARG A 313 -8.05 -24.62 4.22
N ALA A 314 -7.26 -24.02 5.14
CA ALA A 314 -5.81 -24.15 5.16
C ALA A 314 -5.26 -24.22 6.58
N VAL A 315 -4.06 -24.77 6.71
CA VAL A 315 -3.26 -24.70 7.94
C VAL A 315 -2.36 -23.48 7.88
N ILE A 316 -2.38 -22.65 8.92
CA ILE A 316 -1.51 -21.51 9.05
C ILE A 316 -0.26 -21.88 9.83
N ILE A 317 0.92 -21.61 9.27
CA ILE A 317 2.21 -21.99 9.85
C ILE A 317 3.09 -20.75 9.96
N GLY A 318 3.70 -20.55 11.11
CA GLY A 318 4.67 -19.47 11.33
C GLY A 318 4.43 -18.70 12.61
N GLU A 319 4.66 -17.40 12.55
CA GLU A 319 4.58 -16.50 13.69
C GLU A 319 3.29 -15.67 13.64
N ARG A 320 2.98 -14.99 14.76
CA ARG A 320 1.87 -14.03 14.82
C ARG A 320 2.06 -12.94 13.75
N THR A 321 1.00 -12.68 12.98
CA THR A 321 0.99 -11.65 11.94
C THR A 321 1.01 -10.23 12.52
N PHE A 322 1.14 -9.23 11.67
CA PHE A 322 1.31 -7.83 12.06
C PHE A 322 0.12 -7.26 12.85
N GLY A 323 -1.12 -7.65 12.54
CA GLY A 323 -2.33 -7.16 13.20
C GLY A 323 -2.87 -5.86 12.62
N LYS A 324 -2.73 -5.63 11.30
CA LYS A 324 -3.28 -4.44 10.63
C LYS A 324 -4.75 -4.63 10.26
N GLY A 325 -5.65 -4.22 11.16
CA GLY A 325 -7.10 -4.27 10.96
C GLY A 325 -7.73 -3.00 10.38
N LEU A 326 -6.97 -2.11 9.74
CA LEU A 326 -7.43 -0.82 9.22
C LEU A 326 -7.41 -0.78 7.69
N VAL A 327 -8.46 -0.21 7.11
CA VAL A 327 -8.64 -0.03 5.66
C VAL A 327 -8.37 1.40 5.28
N GLN A 328 -7.42 1.62 4.37
CA GLN A 328 -7.18 2.93 3.76
C GLN A 328 -7.77 2.99 2.37
N VAL A 329 -8.25 4.18 2.00
CA VAL A 329 -8.57 4.54 0.62
C VAL A 329 -7.75 5.75 0.20
N ILE A 330 -7.47 5.86 -1.08
CA ILE A 330 -6.79 7.01 -1.67
C ILE A 330 -7.87 7.97 -2.16
N ARG A 331 -7.69 9.26 -1.86
CA ARG A 331 -8.56 10.36 -2.29
C ARG A 331 -7.69 11.40 -2.98
N ASP A 332 -8.06 11.74 -4.21
CA ASP A 332 -7.39 12.82 -4.93
C ASP A 332 -7.73 14.16 -4.28
N LEU A 333 -6.75 15.01 -4.19
CA LEU A 333 -6.84 16.35 -3.66
C LEU A 333 -6.51 17.39 -4.76
N PRO A 334 -6.90 18.66 -4.56
CA PRO A 334 -6.46 19.73 -5.45
C PRO A 334 -4.94 19.77 -5.62
N TYR A 335 -4.51 20.34 -6.76
CA TYR A 335 -3.08 20.50 -7.12
C TYR A 335 -2.29 19.20 -7.18
N GLY A 336 -2.94 18.10 -7.60
CA GLY A 336 -2.28 16.82 -7.82
C GLY A 336 -1.89 16.04 -6.56
N GLY A 337 -2.22 16.55 -5.38
CA GLY A 337 -1.98 15.82 -4.14
C GLY A 337 -2.95 14.66 -3.93
N SER A 338 -2.61 13.75 -3.03
CA SER A 338 -3.44 12.61 -2.64
C SER A 338 -3.46 12.40 -1.13
N LEU A 339 -4.59 11.97 -0.60
CA LEU A 339 -4.76 11.59 0.79
C LEU A 339 -5.05 10.09 0.87
N LYS A 340 -4.13 9.33 1.45
CA LYS A 340 -4.40 7.95 1.88
C LYS A 340 -4.99 8.00 3.27
N VAL A 341 -6.29 7.75 3.41
CA VAL A 341 -7.03 7.93 4.66
C VAL A 341 -7.68 6.64 5.15
N THR A 342 -7.57 6.36 6.43
CA THR A 342 -8.26 5.25 7.08
C THR A 342 -9.76 5.56 7.16
N THR A 343 -10.57 4.72 6.51
CA THR A 343 -12.03 4.91 6.42
C THR A 343 -12.82 3.83 7.14
N SER A 344 -12.24 2.67 7.39
CA SER A 344 -12.93 1.52 7.99
C SER A 344 -11.96 0.59 8.73
N LYS A 345 -12.57 -0.35 9.46
CA LYS A 345 -11.90 -1.50 10.09
C LYS A 345 -12.35 -2.78 9.42
N TYR A 346 -11.46 -3.79 9.37
CA TYR A 346 -11.77 -5.16 8.95
C TYR A 346 -12.47 -5.95 10.06
N TYR A 347 -13.35 -6.86 9.63
CA TYR A 347 -14.02 -7.86 10.46
C TYR A 347 -14.14 -9.17 9.71
#